data_5f5c383d04d95973d97ede26d71f78cb
#
_entry.id   5f5c383d04d95973d97ede26d71f78cb
#
_cell.length_a   1.000
_cell.length_b   1.000
_cell.length_c   1.000
_cell.angle_alpha   90.00
_cell.angle_beta   90.00
_cell.angle_gamma   90.00
#
_symmetry.space_group_name_H-M   'P 1'
#
loop_
_entity.id
_entity.type
_entity.pdbx_description
1 polymer ?
#
loop_
_entity_poly.entity_id
_entity_poly.type
_entity_poly.pdbx_seq_one_letter_code
_entity_poly.pdbx_strand_id
1 'polypeptide(L)'
;MSSDTAATQSVGAASKFGEATPATQEGAGRHTAPKSRWVDLGVPVHYVDHGGPADGPLLVMVHGLGGSLVNWAALAPLLTDTCRVLALDLIGFGHTQAGTHSTSVTANQQMLHRFLSKVAGGPVILVGNSMGGLITILQATRHPESVTAVVLIDPALPVKVGGQPDALVAAGFGMYAVPHLGRAMLRARRRVRTPEQLAMDILRLCSVDPTRVPGDVREQLLEMARARSEYPDIDEQFLGAARSLMRMLTRRSSYQAAMKAIRVPVLLLHGEKDRLVTIGQSRAAAAANPSWRFEVAPDVGHVPQLEVPDWTAGRILDWLATDVPGHGRTGDTEDKMTPTQVTPARVTPAQATPKED
;
A
#
# COMPACT_ATOMS: atom_id res chain seq x y z
N MET A 1 28.93 -1.96 -64.06
CA MET A 1 29.68 -2.95 -63.29
C MET A 1 30.25 -2.24 -62.09
N SER A 2 29.63 -2.36 -60.97
CA SER A 2 30.18 -2.26 -59.61
C SER A 2 29.01 -2.39 -58.66
N SER A 3 29.03 -3.47 -57.91
CA SER A 3 28.11 -3.87 -56.90
C SER A 3 28.40 -3.09 -55.61
N ASP A 4 27.42 -2.39 -55.05
CA ASP A 4 27.47 -1.86 -53.70
C ASP A 4 26.54 -2.67 -52.81
N THR A 5 27.20 -3.37 -51.88
CA THR A 5 26.58 -4.20 -50.84
C THR A 5 26.28 -3.32 -49.63
N ALA A 6 25.02 -3.03 -49.40
CA ALA A 6 24.59 -2.31 -48.20
C ALA A 6 24.67 -3.25 -46.97
N ALA A 7 25.56 -2.94 -46.06
CA ALA A 7 25.70 -3.63 -44.76
C ALA A 7 24.64 -3.07 -43.79
N THR A 8 23.76 -3.97 -43.34
CA THR A 8 22.80 -3.72 -42.27
C THR A 8 23.52 -3.68 -40.91
N GLN A 9 23.63 -2.52 -40.29
CA GLN A 9 24.10 -2.38 -38.92
C GLN A 9 22.96 -2.64 -37.94
N SER A 10 23.03 -3.75 -37.22
CA SER A 10 22.20 -4.02 -36.08
C SER A 10 22.71 -3.20 -34.87
N VAL A 11 21.88 -2.27 -34.39
CA VAL A 11 22.15 -1.49 -33.20
C VAL A 11 21.76 -2.33 -31.99
N GLY A 12 22.75 -3.03 -31.41
CA GLY A 12 22.62 -3.66 -30.08
C GLY A 12 22.88 -2.64 -28.98
N ALA A 13 21.83 -2.10 -28.39
CA ALA A 13 21.93 -1.32 -27.16
C ALA A 13 21.92 -2.28 -25.96
N ALA A 14 23.09 -2.82 -25.59
CA ALA A 14 23.26 -3.50 -24.32
C ALA A 14 23.44 -2.46 -23.20
N SER A 15 22.50 -2.44 -22.29
CA SER A 15 22.47 -1.62 -21.08
C SER A 15 23.67 -1.92 -20.18
N LYS A 16 24.48 -0.91 -19.94
CA LYS A 16 25.50 -0.93 -18.89
C LYS A 16 24.85 -0.52 -17.56
N PHE A 17 24.38 -1.48 -16.79
CA PHE A 17 24.14 -1.29 -15.37
C PHE A 17 25.31 -1.90 -14.61
N GLY A 18 26.17 -1.02 -14.06
CA GLY A 18 27.28 -1.42 -13.22
C GLY A 18 26.78 -2.04 -11.92
N GLU A 19 27.37 -3.16 -11.55
CA GLU A 19 27.26 -3.75 -10.21
C GLU A 19 27.88 -2.80 -9.19
N ALA A 20 27.04 -2.25 -8.28
CA ALA A 20 27.52 -1.51 -7.13
C ALA A 20 28.00 -2.51 -6.07
N THR A 21 29.27 -2.43 -5.74
CA THR A 21 29.91 -3.22 -4.68
C THR A 21 29.41 -2.73 -3.30
N PRO A 22 28.92 -3.64 -2.41
CA PRO A 22 28.46 -3.22 -1.09
C PRO A 22 29.63 -3.00 -0.14
N ALA A 23 29.61 -1.86 0.57
CA ALA A 23 30.51 -1.59 1.70
C ALA A 23 30.09 -2.46 2.90
N THR A 24 31.04 -3.22 3.46
CA THR A 24 30.91 -4.06 4.64
C THR A 24 30.71 -3.21 5.91
N GLN A 25 29.59 -3.40 6.59
CA GLN A 25 29.47 -3.17 8.04
C GLN A 25 29.05 -4.50 8.69
N GLU A 26 29.93 -5.04 9.54
CA GLU A 26 29.68 -6.19 10.40
C GLU A 26 28.95 -5.73 11.67
N GLY A 27 27.86 -6.43 12.02
CA GLY A 27 27.28 -6.38 13.36
C GLY A 27 25.78 -6.07 13.43
N ALA A 28 24.94 -7.04 13.09
CA ALA A 28 23.59 -7.34 13.57
C ALA A 28 22.90 -8.21 12.52
N GLY A 29 22.04 -9.14 12.91
CA GLY A 29 21.49 -10.24 12.12
C GLY A 29 21.27 -9.92 10.63
N ARG A 30 21.84 -10.75 9.77
CA ARG A 30 21.83 -10.58 8.32
C ARG A 30 20.40 -10.69 7.76
N HIS A 31 19.67 -9.60 7.74
CA HIS A 31 18.64 -9.46 6.73
C HIS A 31 19.37 -9.19 5.40
N THR A 32 19.43 -10.16 4.51
CA THR A 32 19.93 -9.92 3.14
C THR A 32 19.13 -8.80 2.53
N ALA A 33 19.81 -7.79 1.97
CA ALA A 33 19.17 -6.67 1.31
C ALA A 33 18.12 -7.20 0.30
N PRO A 34 16.93 -6.63 0.25
CA PRO A 34 15.85 -7.14 -0.57
C PRO A 34 16.28 -7.14 -2.05
N LYS A 35 16.02 -8.25 -2.77
CA LYS A 35 16.46 -8.42 -4.16
C LYS A 35 15.55 -7.63 -5.10
N SER A 36 16.13 -6.63 -5.75
CA SER A 36 15.49 -5.92 -6.87
C SER A 36 15.24 -6.87 -8.05
N ARG A 37 14.02 -6.88 -8.57
CA ARG A 37 13.57 -7.77 -9.66
C ARG A 37 12.75 -7.00 -10.69
N TRP A 38 12.66 -7.57 -11.88
CA TRP A 38 11.87 -7.04 -12.98
C TRP A 38 10.99 -8.11 -13.58
N VAL A 39 9.77 -7.72 -13.97
CA VAL A 39 8.84 -8.57 -14.71
C VAL A 39 8.24 -7.78 -15.86
N ASP A 40 8.23 -8.38 -17.05
CA ASP A 40 7.53 -7.77 -18.20
C ASP A 40 6.04 -8.10 -18.14
N LEU A 41 5.22 -7.06 -17.99
CA LEU A 41 3.75 -7.12 -18.00
C LEU A 41 3.16 -6.30 -19.16
N GLY A 42 3.89 -6.19 -20.28
CA GLY A 42 3.66 -5.25 -21.37
C GLY A 42 4.35 -3.90 -21.11
N VAL A 43 4.86 -3.73 -19.91
CA VAL A 43 5.78 -2.71 -19.44
C VAL A 43 6.72 -3.38 -18.44
N PRO A 44 8.02 -3.07 -18.42
CA PRO A 44 8.94 -3.58 -17.40
C PRO A 44 8.52 -3.03 -16.02
N VAL A 45 8.06 -3.90 -15.13
CA VAL A 45 7.64 -3.55 -13.77
C VAL A 45 8.72 -3.94 -12.79
N HIS A 46 9.20 -2.97 -12.03
CA HIS A 46 10.15 -3.16 -10.95
C HIS A 46 9.42 -3.60 -9.68
N TYR A 47 9.98 -4.58 -8.99
CA TYR A 47 9.51 -5.02 -7.68
C TYR A 47 10.66 -5.56 -6.83
N VAL A 48 10.40 -5.69 -5.54
CA VAL A 48 11.33 -6.24 -4.56
C VAL A 48 10.68 -7.41 -3.85
N ASP A 49 11.44 -8.49 -3.68
CA ASP A 49 11.10 -9.64 -2.87
C ASP A 49 11.86 -9.52 -1.54
N HIS A 50 11.15 -9.15 -0.50
CA HIS A 50 11.72 -9.01 0.86
C HIS A 50 11.97 -10.37 1.51
N GLY A 51 11.53 -11.48 0.90
CA GLY A 51 11.64 -12.81 1.47
C GLY A 51 10.48 -13.15 2.39
N GLY A 52 10.76 -14.02 3.35
CA GLY A 52 9.83 -14.64 4.28
C GLY A 52 9.56 -16.11 3.96
N PRO A 53 8.82 -16.84 4.84
CA PRO A 53 8.55 -18.26 4.69
C PRO A 53 7.78 -18.55 3.40
N ALA A 54 8.20 -19.59 2.68
CA ALA A 54 7.62 -19.95 1.38
C ALA A 54 6.17 -20.42 1.50
N ASP A 55 5.80 -20.97 2.64
CA ASP A 55 4.48 -21.47 3.02
C ASP A 55 3.66 -20.44 3.82
N GLY A 56 4.25 -19.29 4.15
CA GLY A 56 3.58 -18.19 4.83
C GLY A 56 2.63 -17.42 3.92
N PRO A 57 1.75 -16.58 4.53
CA PRO A 57 0.87 -15.71 3.77
C PRO A 57 1.67 -14.78 2.86
N LEU A 58 1.27 -14.71 1.57
CA LEU A 58 1.92 -13.80 0.62
C LEU A 58 1.27 -12.42 0.67
N LEU A 59 2.03 -11.42 1.08
CA LEU A 59 1.64 -10.01 1.06
C LEU A 59 2.19 -9.33 -0.19
N VAL A 60 1.34 -8.60 -0.91
CA VAL A 60 1.73 -7.73 -2.02
C VAL A 60 1.40 -6.29 -1.69
N MET A 61 2.43 -5.43 -1.62
CA MET A 61 2.35 -4.06 -1.15
C MET A 61 2.29 -3.06 -2.29
N VAL A 62 1.29 -2.18 -2.26
CA VAL A 62 0.95 -1.22 -3.32
C VAL A 62 1.01 0.21 -2.77
N HIS A 63 1.97 1.00 -3.23
CA HIS A 63 2.23 2.35 -2.74
C HIS A 63 1.23 3.40 -3.26
N GLY A 64 1.26 4.60 -2.67
CA GLY A 64 0.41 5.74 -3.01
C GLY A 64 0.89 6.58 -4.20
N LEU A 65 0.15 7.64 -4.51
CA LEU A 65 0.46 8.62 -5.55
C LEU A 65 1.81 9.31 -5.24
N GLY A 66 2.70 9.30 -6.21
CA GLY A 66 4.03 9.92 -6.07
C GLY A 66 5.02 9.11 -5.22
N GLY A 67 4.62 7.97 -4.66
CA GLY A 67 5.47 7.07 -3.90
C GLY A 67 6.25 6.09 -4.77
N SER A 68 6.82 5.09 -4.11
CA SER A 68 7.50 3.94 -4.69
C SER A 68 7.46 2.77 -3.70
N LEU A 69 8.00 1.63 -4.09
CA LEU A 69 8.15 0.49 -3.18
C LEU A 69 8.99 0.81 -1.93
N VAL A 70 9.82 1.87 -1.95
CA VAL A 70 10.58 2.34 -0.78
C VAL A 70 9.65 2.77 0.37
N ASN A 71 8.39 3.13 0.10
CA ASN A 71 7.39 3.41 1.13
C ASN A 71 7.13 2.23 2.07
N TRP A 72 7.58 1.03 1.71
CA TRP A 72 7.44 -0.20 2.47
C TRP A 72 8.72 -0.65 3.18
N ALA A 73 9.85 0.05 2.95
CA ALA A 73 11.16 -0.37 3.42
C ALA A 73 11.27 -0.48 4.95
N ALA A 74 10.53 0.34 5.70
CA ALA A 74 10.48 0.25 7.16
C ALA A 74 9.55 -0.86 7.67
N LEU A 75 8.42 -1.10 6.97
CA LEU A 75 7.40 -2.06 7.41
C LEU A 75 7.70 -3.49 6.96
N ALA A 76 8.10 -3.67 5.69
CA ALA A 76 8.21 -5.00 5.08
C ALA A 76 9.12 -5.96 5.86
N PRO A 77 10.32 -5.56 6.34
CA PRO A 77 11.19 -6.44 7.12
C PRO A 77 10.55 -6.97 8.40
N LEU A 78 9.67 -6.18 9.04
CA LEU A 78 9.00 -6.56 10.30
C LEU A 78 7.92 -7.64 10.11
N LEU A 79 7.58 -7.95 8.87
CA LEU A 79 6.56 -8.97 8.52
C LEU A 79 7.18 -10.26 8.01
N THR A 80 8.49 -10.27 7.68
CA THR A 80 9.12 -11.40 6.99
C THR A 80 9.34 -12.64 7.84
N ASP A 81 9.25 -12.56 9.14
CA ASP A 81 9.29 -13.74 10.01
C ASP A 81 8.02 -14.61 9.88
N THR A 82 6.90 -14.00 9.48
CA THR A 82 5.59 -14.68 9.38
C THR A 82 5.08 -14.75 7.96
N CYS A 83 5.34 -13.72 7.16
CA CYS A 83 4.77 -13.53 5.83
C CYS A 83 5.85 -13.47 4.76
N ARG A 84 5.56 -13.98 3.57
CA ARG A 84 6.32 -13.62 2.38
C ARG A 84 5.86 -12.26 1.87
N VAL A 85 6.81 -11.35 1.59
CA VAL A 85 6.46 -9.96 1.27
C VAL A 85 7.06 -9.54 -0.07
N LEU A 86 6.19 -9.06 -0.98
CA LEU A 86 6.55 -8.44 -2.24
C LEU A 86 6.07 -6.98 -2.23
N ALA A 87 6.90 -6.08 -2.73
CA ALA A 87 6.53 -4.67 -2.96
C ALA A 87 6.82 -4.31 -4.42
N LEU A 88 5.92 -3.61 -5.10
CA LEU A 88 6.09 -3.25 -6.51
C LEU A 88 5.99 -1.74 -6.72
N ASP A 89 6.63 -1.27 -7.80
CA ASP A 89 6.47 0.09 -8.30
C ASP A 89 5.33 0.15 -9.32
N LEU A 90 4.38 1.05 -9.10
CA LEU A 90 3.28 1.31 -10.04
C LEU A 90 3.80 1.95 -11.33
N ILE A 91 3.07 1.79 -12.44
CA ILE A 91 3.40 2.40 -13.74
C ILE A 91 3.53 3.93 -13.58
N GLY A 92 4.68 4.47 -13.95
CA GLY A 92 5.01 5.88 -13.83
C GLY A 92 5.59 6.30 -12.48
N PHE A 93 5.90 5.33 -11.60
CA PHE A 93 6.44 5.57 -10.26
C PHE A 93 7.61 4.63 -9.94
N GLY A 94 8.39 4.98 -8.91
CA GLY A 94 9.60 4.25 -8.57
C GLY A 94 10.51 4.09 -9.79
N HIS A 95 10.99 2.90 -10.05
CA HIS A 95 11.76 2.56 -11.25
C HIS A 95 10.89 2.09 -12.43
N THR A 96 9.60 1.84 -12.24
CA THR A 96 8.67 1.45 -13.31
C THR A 96 8.31 2.65 -14.18
N GLN A 97 9.01 2.85 -15.29
CA GLN A 97 8.72 3.93 -16.24
C GLN A 97 7.45 3.62 -17.04
N ALA A 98 6.64 4.64 -17.32
CA ALA A 98 5.40 4.45 -18.06
C ALA A 98 5.60 4.24 -19.54
N GLY A 99 6.64 4.83 -20.15
CA GLY A 99 6.76 4.89 -21.60
C GLY A 99 5.50 5.50 -22.19
N THR A 100 4.84 4.76 -23.09
CA THR A 100 3.55 5.16 -23.69
C THR A 100 2.32 4.71 -22.91
N HIS A 101 2.50 3.99 -21.79
CA HIS A 101 1.39 3.46 -21.01
C HIS A 101 0.74 4.53 -20.11
N SER A 102 -0.55 4.35 -19.88
CA SER A 102 -1.31 5.22 -18.96
C SER A 102 -0.90 4.95 -17.49
N THR A 103 -0.74 6.02 -16.72
CA THR A 103 -0.51 5.98 -15.26
C THR A 103 -1.81 6.04 -14.46
N SER A 104 -2.97 5.93 -15.11
CA SER A 104 -4.27 6.00 -14.44
C SER A 104 -4.43 4.91 -13.39
N VAL A 105 -5.29 5.16 -12.39
CA VAL A 105 -5.65 4.17 -11.35
C VAL A 105 -6.11 2.85 -11.98
N THR A 106 -6.93 2.91 -13.05
CA THR A 106 -7.40 1.71 -13.74
C THR A 106 -6.27 0.96 -14.44
N ALA A 107 -5.35 1.65 -15.11
CA ALA A 107 -4.19 1.02 -15.75
C ALA A 107 -3.28 0.35 -14.72
N ASN A 108 -3.05 0.99 -13.59
CA ASN A 108 -2.28 0.42 -12.49
C ASN A 108 -2.99 -0.76 -11.83
N GLN A 109 -4.33 -0.74 -11.70
CA GLN A 109 -5.08 -1.90 -11.23
C GLN A 109 -4.95 -3.09 -12.20
N GLN A 110 -5.04 -2.85 -13.51
CA GLN A 110 -4.87 -3.89 -14.53
C GLN A 110 -3.43 -4.45 -14.54
N MET A 111 -2.44 -3.60 -14.34
CA MET A 111 -1.04 -4.02 -14.18
C MET A 111 -0.87 -4.86 -12.91
N LEU A 112 -1.45 -4.43 -11.77
CA LEU A 112 -1.45 -5.22 -10.54
C LEU A 112 -2.06 -6.61 -10.76
N HIS A 113 -3.20 -6.70 -11.44
CA HIS A 113 -3.83 -7.99 -11.77
C HIS A 113 -2.87 -8.91 -12.56
N ARG A 114 -2.19 -8.37 -13.60
CA ARG A 114 -1.18 -9.13 -14.35
C ARG A 114 0.02 -9.52 -13.47
N PHE A 115 0.46 -8.64 -12.56
CA PHE A 115 1.52 -8.93 -11.61
C PHE A 115 1.14 -10.11 -10.70
N LEU A 116 -0.04 -10.10 -10.11
CA LEU A 116 -0.53 -11.19 -9.27
C LEU A 116 -0.58 -12.51 -10.04
N SER A 117 -1.11 -12.50 -11.25
CA SER A 117 -1.21 -13.70 -12.08
C SER A 117 0.15 -14.27 -12.48
N LYS A 118 1.17 -13.42 -12.71
CA LYS A 118 2.47 -13.85 -13.26
C LYS A 118 3.53 -14.12 -12.18
N VAL A 119 3.47 -13.37 -11.05
CA VAL A 119 4.52 -13.39 -10.03
C VAL A 119 4.07 -14.06 -8.74
N ALA A 120 2.83 -13.82 -8.30
CA ALA A 120 2.37 -14.33 -7.02
C ALA A 120 2.02 -15.84 -7.07
N GLY A 121 1.53 -16.33 -8.19
CA GLY A 121 1.21 -17.75 -8.40
C GLY A 121 -0.05 -18.25 -7.67
N GLY A 122 -0.79 -17.36 -6.97
CA GLY A 122 -2.01 -17.69 -6.22
C GLY A 122 -2.65 -16.45 -5.61
N PRO A 123 -3.75 -16.62 -4.87
CA PRO A 123 -4.39 -15.53 -4.15
C PRO A 123 -3.48 -14.95 -3.06
N VAL A 124 -3.54 -13.63 -2.87
CA VAL A 124 -2.63 -12.89 -1.99
C VAL A 124 -3.39 -12.03 -0.98
N ILE A 125 -2.70 -11.57 0.05
CA ILE A 125 -3.12 -10.47 0.89
C ILE A 125 -2.60 -9.18 0.26
N LEU A 126 -3.49 -8.26 -0.09
CA LEU A 126 -3.10 -6.97 -0.63
C LEU A 126 -2.95 -5.93 0.47
N VAL A 127 -1.85 -5.20 0.46
CA VAL A 127 -1.60 -4.08 1.37
C VAL A 127 -1.47 -2.80 0.55
N GLY A 128 -2.37 -1.85 0.72
CA GLY A 128 -2.40 -0.63 -0.09
C GLY A 128 -2.44 0.65 0.72
N ASN A 129 -1.51 1.59 0.43
CA ASN A 129 -1.52 2.92 1.02
C ASN A 129 -2.09 3.94 0.03
N SER A 130 -2.97 4.83 0.49
CA SER A 130 -3.48 5.98 -0.28
C SER A 130 -4.11 5.57 -1.63
N MET A 131 -3.57 6.03 -2.77
CA MET A 131 -3.96 5.58 -4.12
C MET A 131 -3.81 4.06 -4.28
N GLY A 132 -2.77 3.47 -3.68
CA GLY A 132 -2.58 2.01 -3.64
C GLY A 132 -3.73 1.31 -2.93
N GLY A 133 -4.29 1.90 -1.87
CA GLY A 133 -5.49 1.40 -1.20
C GLY A 133 -6.71 1.38 -2.13
N LEU A 134 -6.92 2.44 -2.93
CA LEU A 134 -7.96 2.43 -3.96
C LEU A 134 -7.72 1.35 -5.03
N ILE A 135 -6.49 1.18 -5.50
CA ILE A 135 -6.12 0.14 -6.47
C ILE A 135 -6.42 -1.25 -5.89
N THR A 136 -6.10 -1.46 -4.61
CA THR A 136 -6.38 -2.69 -3.86
C THR A 136 -7.89 -2.98 -3.75
N ILE A 137 -8.70 -1.97 -3.41
CA ILE A 137 -10.17 -2.08 -3.39
C ILE A 137 -10.69 -2.50 -4.76
N LEU A 138 -10.20 -1.89 -5.83
CA LEU A 138 -10.61 -2.23 -7.19
C LEU A 138 -10.18 -3.64 -7.60
N GLN A 139 -9.00 -4.09 -7.18
CA GLN A 139 -8.54 -5.45 -7.44
C GLN A 139 -9.41 -6.47 -6.72
N ALA A 140 -9.65 -6.27 -5.43
CA ALA A 140 -10.48 -7.18 -4.62
C ALA A 140 -11.95 -7.28 -5.09
N THR A 141 -12.46 -6.23 -5.75
CA THR A 141 -13.83 -6.25 -6.29
C THR A 141 -13.94 -6.78 -7.70
N ARG A 142 -12.93 -6.55 -8.54
CA ARG A 142 -12.95 -6.96 -9.95
C ARG A 142 -12.43 -8.38 -10.15
N HIS A 143 -11.52 -8.80 -9.29
CA HIS A 143 -10.82 -10.07 -9.34
C HIS A 143 -10.73 -10.69 -7.93
N PRO A 144 -11.89 -10.99 -7.30
CA PRO A 144 -11.94 -11.50 -5.92
C PRO A 144 -11.20 -12.82 -5.75
N GLU A 145 -11.08 -13.63 -6.81
CA GLU A 145 -10.34 -14.88 -6.83
C GLU A 145 -8.83 -14.71 -6.58
N SER A 146 -8.30 -13.52 -6.79
CA SER A 146 -6.88 -13.20 -6.64
C SER A 146 -6.50 -12.66 -5.25
N VAL A 147 -7.49 -12.48 -4.34
CA VAL A 147 -7.27 -11.79 -3.07
C VAL A 147 -7.90 -12.57 -1.92
N THR A 148 -7.13 -12.90 -0.91
CA THR A 148 -7.61 -13.59 0.31
C THR A 148 -7.95 -12.63 1.44
N ALA A 149 -7.28 -11.48 1.53
CA ALA A 149 -7.53 -10.46 2.53
C ALA A 149 -6.97 -9.10 2.07
N VAL A 150 -7.38 -8.01 2.71
CA VAL A 150 -7.02 -6.63 2.33
C VAL A 150 -6.60 -5.83 3.54
N VAL A 151 -5.44 -5.17 3.47
CA VAL A 151 -5.00 -4.14 4.42
C VAL A 151 -5.01 -2.79 3.72
N LEU A 152 -5.78 -1.86 4.23
CA LEU A 152 -5.89 -0.49 3.73
C LEU A 152 -5.22 0.45 4.74
N ILE A 153 -4.17 1.15 4.31
CA ILE A 153 -3.45 2.12 5.14
C ILE A 153 -3.70 3.51 4.57
N ASP A 154 -4.42 4.35 5.32
CA ASP A 154 -4.80 5.70 4.88
C ASP A 154 -5.30 5.74 3.43
N PRO A 155 -6.25 4.87 3.04
CA PRO A 155 -6.64 4.72 1.65
C PRO A 155 -7.24 6.01 1.11
N ALA A 156 -7.02 6.31 -0.17
CA ALA A 156 -7.67 7.42 -0.82
C ALA A 156 -9.19 7.17 -0.89
N LEU A 157 -9.95 7.86 -0.06
CA LEU A 157 -11.40 7.73 0.09
C LEU A 157 -12.14 8.97 -0.43
N PRO A 158 -13.39 8.82 -0.92
CA PRO A 158 -14.20 9.95 -1.32
C PRO A 158 -14.42 10.95 -0.16
N VAL A 159 -14.29 12.23 -0.44
CA VAL A 159 -14.54 13.28 0.55
C VAL A 159 -16.00 13.23 0.99
N LYS A 160 -16.26 13.12 2.30
CA LYS A 160 -17.62 13.19 2.85
C LYS A 160 -18.18 14.59 2.67
N VAL A 161 -19.50 14.70 2.43
CA VAL A 161 -20.19 16.00 2.45
C VAL A 161 -20.01 16.60 3.86
N GLY A 162 -19.43 17.80 3.95
CA GLY A 162 -19.12 18.45 5.23
C GLY A 162 -17.74 18.11 5.84
N GLY A 163 -16.98 17.12 5.29
CA GLY A 163 -15.58 16.91 5.61
C GLY A 163 -14.72 17.80 4.72
N GLN A 164 -13.94 18.69 5.31
CA GLN A 164 -13.00 19.52 4.54
C GLN A 164 -11.60 18.92 4.66
N PRO A 165 -10.94 18.53 3.55
CA PRO A 165 -9.49 18.28 3.56
C PRO A 165 -8.76 19.57 3.94
N ASP A 166 -7.50 19.45 4.38
CA ASP A 166 -6.63 20.62 4.56
C ASP A 166 -6.73 21.54 3.33
N ALA A 167 -6.99 22.82 3.53
CA ALA A 167 -7.28 23.77 2.45
C ALA A 167 -6.10 23.88 1.46
N LEU A 168 -4.86 23.78 1.95
CA LEU A 168 -3.65 23.79 1.11
C LEU A 168 -3.56 22.52 0.25
N VAL A 169 -3.89 21.35 0.84
CA VAL A 169 -3.94 20.08 0.14
C VAL A 169 -5.03 20.11 -0.94
N ALA A 170 -6.23 20.59 -0.59
CA ALA A 170 -7.34 20.71 -1.54
C ALA A 170 -7.01 21.65 -2.70
N ALA A 171 -6.36 22.79 -2.43
CA ALA A 171 -5.91 23.73 -3.45
C ALA A 171 -4.84 23.09 -4.36
N GLY A 172 -3.86 22.39 -3.80
CA GLY A 172 -2.83 21.68 -4.55
C GLY A 172 -3.41 20.64 -5.51
N PHE A 173 -4.29 19.78 -5.01
CA PHE A 173 -5.00 18.80 -5.85
C PHE A 173 -5.91 19.47 -6.88
N GLY A 174 -6.57 20.59 -6.54
CA GLY A 174 -7.34 21.39 -7.48
C GLY A 174 -6.51 21.91 -8.66
N MET A 175 -5.29 22.39 -8.38
CA MET A 175 -4.35 22.83 -9.43
C MET A 175 -3.90 21.66 -10.33
N TYR A 176 -3.70 20.45 -9.79
CA TYR A 176 -3.38 19.27 -10.61
C TYR A 176 -4.53 18.87 -11.55
N ALA A 177 -5.78 19.18 -11.20
CA ALA A 177 -6.92 18.90 -12.05
C ALA A 177 -6.89 19.70 -13.35
N VAL A 178 -6.32 20.92 -13.34
CA VAL A 178 -6.20 21.80 -14.51
C VAL A 178 -4.90 21.48 -15.28
N PRO A 179 -4.98 20.99 -16.54
CA PRO A 179 -3.81 20.44 -17.26
C PRO A 179 -2.60 21.38 -17.31
N HIS A 180 -2.79 22.61 -17.78
CA HIS A 180 -1.68 23.55 -17.95
C HIS A 180 -1.16 24.10 -16.62
N LEU A 181 -2.05 24.33 -15.64
CA LEU A 181 -1.69 24.87 -14.34
C LEU A 181 -0.88 23.86 -13.51
N GLY A 182 -1.32 22.60 -13.47
CA GLY A 182 -0.58 21.54 -12.75
C GLY A 182 0.83 21.35 -13.31
N ARG A 183 0.98 21.35 -14.64
CA ARG A 183 2.28 21.25 -15.31
C ARG A 183 3.16 22.46 -14.98
N ALA A 184 2.62 23.68 -15.07
CA ALA A 184 3.37 24.90 -14.77
C ALA A 184 3.85 24.91 -13.32
N MET A 185 3.00 24.48 -12.39
CA MET A 185 3.33 24.39 -10.96
C MET A 185 4.44 23.38 -10.69
N LEU A 186 4.39 22.18 -11.24
CA LEU A 186 5.42 21.16 -11.05
C LEU A 186 6.76 21.63 -11.63
N ARG A 187 6.75 22.21 -12.83
CA ARG A 187 7.96 22.82 -13.43
C ARG A 187 8.54 23.95 -12.60
N ALA A 188 7.70 24.85 -12.07
CA ALA A 188 8.14 25.93 -11.20
C ALA A 188 8.79 25.39 -9.92
N ARG A 189 8.18 24.38 -9.28
CA ARG A 189 8.76 23.73 -8.09
C ARG A 189 10.13 23.13 -8.38
N ARG A 190 10.31 22.43 -9.51
CA ARG A 190 11.59 21.82 -9.90
C ARG A 190 12.68 22.83 -10.24
N ARG A 191 12.33 24.08 -10.61
CA ARG A 191 13.32 25.13 -10.85
C ARG A 191 13.93 25.69 -9.58
N VAL A 192 13.21 25.60 -8.46
CA VAL A 192 13.59 26.23 -7.18
C VAL A 192 13.87 25.22 -6.06
N ARG A 193 13.64 23.92 -6.30
CA ARG A 193 13.84 22.84 -5.33
C ARG A 193 14.61 21.70 -5.95
N THR A 194 15.57 21.13 -5.21
CA THR A 194 16.24 19.90 -5.60
C THR A 194 15.29 18.70 -5.45
N PRO A 195 15.57 17.56 -6.10
CA PRO A 195 14.78 16.32 -5.92
C PRO A 195 14.65 15.92 -4.44
N GLU A 196 15.72 16.04 -3.67
CA GLU A 196 15.75 15.72 -2.24
C GLU A 196 14.85 16.66 -1.44
N GLN A 197 14.91 17.96 -1.73
CA GLN A 197 14.05 18.95 -1.07
C GLN A 197 12.57 18.66 -1.36
N LEU A 198 12.25 18.27 -2.60
CA LEU A 198 10.88 17.89 -2.98
C LEU A 198 10.42 16.62 -2.25
N ALA A 199 11.29 15.62 -2.11
CA ALA A 199 10.99 14.39 -1.37
C ALA A 199 10.77 14.69 0.12
N MET A 200 11.62 15.52 0.73
CA MET A 200 11.45 15.92 2.12
C MET A 200 10.21 16.79 2.36
N ASP A 201 9.83 17.64 1.41
CA ASP A 201 8.61 18.43 1.50
C ASP A 201 7.36 17.50 1.46
N ILE A 202 7.39 16.46 0.62
CA ILE A 202 6.34 15.44 0.57
C ILE A 202 6.30 14.63 1.88
N LEU A 203 7.45 14.23 2.40
CA LEU A 203 7.53 13.50 3.67
C LEU A 203 6.96 14.33 4.83
N ARG A 204 7.29 15.64 4.92
CA ARG A 204 6.71 16.57 5.91
C ARG A 204 5.22 16.79 5.75
N LEU A 205 4.70 16.70 4.52
CA LEU A 205 3.27 16.78 4.27
C LEU A 205 2.54 15.51 4.75
N CYS A 206 3.17 14.35 4.55
CA CYS A 206 2.58 13.03 4.82
C CYS A 206 2.75 12.57 6.27
N SER A 207 3.76 13.05 7.01
CA SER A 207 4.03 12.66 8.40
C SER A 207 3.80 13.81 9.38
N VAL A 208 3.52 13.45 10.62
CA VAL A 208 3.51 14.41 11.76
C VAL A 208 4.95 14.76 12.10
N ASP A 209 5.80 13.77 12.22
CA ASP A 209 7.22 13.93 12.50
C ASP A 209 8.08 13.09 11.54
N PRO A 210 8.69 13.72 10.52
CA PRO A 210 9.56 13.03 9.57
C PRO A 210 10.78 12.36 10.21
N THR A 211 11.15 12.74 11.44
CA THR A 211 12.29 12.16 12.14
C THR A 211 12.01 10.74 12.65
N ARG A 212 10.74 10.37 12.80
CA ARG A 212 10.31 9.00 13.15
C ARG A 212 10.59 7.99 12.03
N VAL A 213 10.70 8.45 10.77
CA VAL A 213 11.09 7.59 9.66
C VAL A 213 12.56 7.19 9.82
N PRO A 214 12.93 5.89 9.77
CA PRO A 214 14.32 5.45 9.90
C PRO A 214 15.28 6.18 8.94
N GLY A 215 16.48 6.47 9.41
CA GLY A 215 17.44 7.29 8.66
C GLY A 215 17.87 6.67 7.33
N ASP A 216 18.08 5.37 7.30
CA ASP A 216 18.39 4.59 6.10
C ASP A 216 17.22 4.58 5.10
N VAL A 217 15.99 4.50 5.57
CA VAL A 217 14.79 4.59 4.72
C VAL A 217 14.63 5.99 4.15
N ARG A 218 14.92 7.05 4.95
CA ARG A 218 14.93 8.40 4.42
C ARG A 218 15.96 8.58 3.31
N GLU A 219 17.17 8.03 3.49
CA GLU A 219 18.18 8.08 2.42
C GLU A 219 17.72 7.35 1.15
N GLN A 220 17.12 6.16 1.27
CA GLN A 220 16.54 5.45 0.13
C GLN A 220 15.45 6.28 -0.60
N LEU A 221 14.62 7.03 0.15
CA LEU A 221 13.63 7.94 -0.44
C LEU A 221 14.30 9.09 -1.21
N LEU A 222 15.41 9.63 -0.70
CA LEU A 222 16.18 10.68 -1.37
C LEU A 222 16.89 10.15 -2.62
N GLU A 223 17.48 8.96 -2.55
CA GLU A 223 18.11 8.30 -3.70
C GLU A 223 17.07 8.02 -4.81
N MET A 224 15.89 7.52 -4.44
CA MET A 224 14.79 7.33 -5.37
C MET A 224 14.36 8.65 -6.02
N ALA A 225 14.30 9.72 -5.27
CA ALA A 225 13.96 11.05 -5.81
C ALA A 225 15.01 11.56 -6.81
N ARG A 226 16.31 11.36 -6.52
CA ARG A 226 17.41 11.67 -7.46
C ARG A 226 17.26 10.86 -8.75
N ALA A 227 17.17 9.53 -8.64
CA ALA A 227 17.03 8.65 -9.78
C ALA A 227 15.83 9.01 -10.65
N ARG A 228 14.68 9.27 -10.05
CA ARG A 228 13.47 9.66 -10.77
C ARG A 228 13.57 11.00 -11.46
N SER A 229 14.37 11.95 -10.92
CA SER A 229 14.49 13.28 -11.51
C SER A 229 15.08 13.27 -12.93
N GLU A 230 15.79 12.19 -13.28
CA GLU A 230 16.40 11.97 -14.59
C GLU A 230 15.44 11.27 -15.59
N TYR A 231 14.30 10.75 -15.14
CA TYR A 231 13.36 10.07 -16.02
C TYR A 231 12.53 11.08 -16.83
N PRO A 232 12.24 10.76 -18.09
CA PRO A 232 11.39 11.61 -18.90
C PRO A 232 9.95 11.63 -18.39
N ASP A 233 9.26 12.73 -18.63
CA ASP A 233 7.80 12.87 -18.47
C ASP A 233 7.23 12.57 -17.07
N ILE A 234 8.04 12.58 -16.01
CA ILE A 234 7.59 12.25 -14.65
C ILE A 234 6.46 13.17 -14.14
N ASP A 235 6.45 14.45 -14.60
CA ASP A 235 5.36 15.38 -14.26
C ASP A 235 4.05 14.96 -14.93
N GLU A 236 4.08 14.55 -16.21
CA GLU A 236 2.91 14.07 -16.94
C GLU A 236 2.40 12.76 -16.35
N GLN A 237 3.30 11.86 -15.99
CA GLN A 237 2.99 10.59 -15.36
C GLN A 237 2.28 10.82 -14.02
N PHE A 238 2.83 11.69 -13.17
CA PHE A 238 2.21 12.08 -11.90
C PHE A 238 0.84 12.72 -12.11
N LEU A 239 0.74 13.70 -13.01
CA LEU A 239 -0.52 14.41 -13.28
C LEU A 239 -1.59 13.48 -13.88
N GLY A 240 -1.20 12.52 -14.71
CA GLY A 240 -2.09 11.49 -15.26
C GLY A 240 -2.74 10.66 -14.17
N ALA A 241 -1.93 10.17 -13.24
CA ALA A 241 -2.38 9.41 -12.07
C ALA A 241 -3.25 10.27 -11.13
N ALA A 242 -2.81 11.47 -10.78
CA ALA A 242 -3.52 12.39 -9.89
C ALA A 242 -4.91 12.75 -10.42
N ARG A 243 -5.03 13.10 -11.72
CA ARG A 243 -6.31 13.39 -12.37
C ARG A 243 -7.23 12.18 -12.41
N SER A 244 -6.67 11.00 -12.67
CA SER A 244 -7.43 9.74 -12.64
C SER A 244 -7.96 9.45 -11.24
N LEU A 245 -7.11 9.60 -10.21
CA LEU A 245 -7.47 9.44 -8.81
C LEU A 245 -8.63 10.37 -8.43
N MET A 246 -8.49 11.68 -8.70
CA MET A 246 -9.52 12.67 -8.38
C MET A 246 -10.85 12.35 -9.06
N ARG A 247 -10.84 11.97 -10.35
CA ARG A 247 -12.06 11.55 -11.07
C ARG A 247 -12.74 10.34 -10.42
N MET A 248 -11.96 9.40 -9.87
CA MET A 248 -12.55 8.25 -9.17
C MET A 248 -13.14 8.66 -7.83
N LEU A 249 -12.48 9.52 -7.08
CA LEU A 249 -12.97 10.02 -5.79
C LEU A 249 -14.28 10.85 -5.91
N THR A 250 -14.54 11.49 -7.07
CA THR A 250 -15.82 12.16 -7.33
C THR A 250 -16.97 11.20 -7.60
N ARG A 251 -16.70 9.95 -8.01
CA ARG A 251 -17.72 8.92 -8.27
C ARG A 251 -18.11 8.17 -6.99
N ARG A 252 -18.60 8.89 -6.00
CA ARG A 252 -18.84 8.40 -4.63
C ARG A 252 -19.67 7.13 -4.56
N SER A 253 -20.80 7.06 -5.27
CA SER A 253 -21.69 5.91 -5.26
C SER A 253 -21.02 4.64 -5.78
N SER A 254 -20.32 4.74 -6.91
CA SER A 254 -19.57 3.61 -7.49
C SER A 254 -18.42 3.15 -6.57
N TYR A 255 -17.76 4.11 -5.90
CA TYR A 255 -16.69 3.80 -4.95
C TYR A 255 -17.24 3.10 -3.70
N GLN A 256 -18.34 3.60 -3.13
CA GLN A 256 -19.02 2.96 -1.99
C GLN A 256 -19.55 1.56 -2.34
N ALA A 257 -20.09 1.39 -3.56
CA ALA A 257 -20.49 0.08 -4.05
C ALA A 257 -19.30 -0.90 -4.14
N ALA A 258 -18.14 -0.42 -4.63
CA ALA A 258 -16.92 -1.21 -4.67
C ALA A 258 -16.46 -1.65 -3.27
N MET A 259 -16.44 -0.75 -2.28
CA MET A 259 -16.09 -1.11 -0.90
C MET A 259 -17.03 -2.16 -0.32
N LYS A 260 -18.33 -2.00 -0.51
CA LYS A 260 -19.36 -2.96 -0.05
C LYS A 260 -19.31 -4.31 -0.77
N ALA A 261 -18.72 -4.36 -1.95
CA ALA A 261 -18.58 -5.60 -2.74
C ALA A 261 -17.39 -6.46 -2.30
N ILE A 262 -16.47 -5.95 -1.45
CA ILE A 262 -15.35 -6.74 -0.92
C ILE A 262 -15.93 -7.82 0.01
N ARG A 263 -15.54 -9.08 -0.22
CA ARG A 263 -16.04 -10.26 0.51
C ARG A 263 -15.01 -10.90 1.43
N VAL A 264 -13.76 -10.51 1.27
CA VAL A 264 -12.64 -11.00 2.10
C VAL A 264 -12.46 -10.12 3.34
N PRO A 265 -11.77 -10.60 4.39
CA PRO A 265 -11.43 -9.79 5.56
C PRO A 265 -10.71 -8.50 5.16
N VAL A 266 -11.02 -7.41 5.86
CA VAL A 266 -10.40 -6.09 5.64
C VAL A 266 -9.92 -5.49 6.96
N LEU A 267 -8.64 -5.11 7.01
CA LEU A 267 -8.07 -4.25 8.04
C LEU A 267 -7.91 -2.85 7.48
N LEU A 268 -8.53 -1.87 8.13
CA LEU A 268 -8.38 -0.44 7.81
C LEU A 268 -7.56 0.24 8.91
N LEU A 269 -6.36 0.66 8.59
CA LEU A 269 -5.48 1.45 9.45
C LEU A 269 -5.49 2.91 9.03
N HIS A 270 -5.47 3.84 9.98
CA HIS A 270 -5.46 5.27 9.65
C HIS A 270 -4.71 6.11 10.68
N GLY A 271 -3.87 7.02 10.20
CA GLY A 271 -3.19 8.00 11.05
C GLY A 271 -4.15 9.10 11.52
N GLU A 272 -4.24 9.34 12.83
CA GLU A 272 -5.17 10.33 13.40
C GLU A 272 -5.00 11.73 12.82
N LYS A 273 -3.74 12.10 12.51
CA LYS A 273 -3.33 13.43 12.02
C LYS A 273 -3.13 13.47 10.50
N ASP A 274 -3.68 12.52 9.75
CA ASP A 274 -3.58 12.52 8.30
C ASP A 274 -4.22 13.80 7.70
N ARG A 275 -3.39 14.57 7.00
CA ARG A 275 -3.76 15.85 6.37
C ARG A 275 -4.25 15.68 4.94
N LEU A 276 -3.97 14.52 4.31
CA LEU A 276 -4.34 14.22 2.92
C LEU A 276 -5.71 13.55 2.83
N VAL A 277 -5.93 12.55 3.68
CA VAL A 277 -7.21 11.86 3.83
C VAL A 277 -7.63 11.97 5.27
N THR A 278 -8.68 12.74 5.56
CA THR A 278 -9.05 12.97 6.95
C THR A 278 -9.60 11.72 7.62
N ILE A 279 -9.31 11.53 8.91
CA ILE A 279 -9.79 10.39 9.72
C ILE A 279 -11.32 10.22 9.63
N GLY A 280 -12.07 11.31 9.42
CA GLY A 280 -13.52 11.28 9.24
C GLY A 280 -13.98 10.46 8.02
N GLN A 281 -13.16 10.40 6.96
CA GLN A 281 -13.44 9.59 5.78
C GLN A 281 -13.31 8.10 6.10
N SER A 282 -12.27 7.68 6.83
CA SER A 282 -12.07 6.29 7.26
C SER A 282 -13.09 5.85 8.30
N ARG A 283 -13.46 6.72 9.26
CA ARG A 283 -14.57 6.45 10.17
C ARG A 283 -15.89 6.21 9.43
N ALA A 284 -16.17 7.01 8.39
CA ALA A 284 -17.36 6.82 7.58
C ALA A 284 -17.31 5.54 6.72
N ALA A 285 -16.13 5.17 6.20
CA ALA A 285 -15.93 3.94 5.46
C ALA A 285 -16.13 2.71 6.38
N ALA A 286 -15.53 2.70 7.58
CA ALA A 286 -15.70 1.65 8.57
C ALA A 286 -17.16 1.51 9.02
N ALA A 287 -17.85 2.61 9.31
CA ALA A 287 -19.26 2.59 9.68
C ALA A 287 -20.18 2.04 8.57
N ALA A 288 -19.80 2.25 7.28
CA ALA A 288 -20.54 1.71 6.13
C ALA A 288 -20.19 0.24 5.83
N ASN A 289 -19.14 -0.31 6.44
CA ASN A 289 -18.64 -1.67 6.26
C ASN A 289 -18.29 -2.29 7.64
N PRO A 290 -19.28 -2.66 8.45
CA PRO A 290 -19.08 -3.04 9.86
C PRO A 290 -18.29 -4.34 10.05
N SER A 291 -18.08 -5.13 9.00
CA SER A 291 -17.20 -6.30 9.01
C SER A 291 -15.71 -5.95 8.90
N TRP A 292 -15.37 -4.70 8.64
CA TRP A 292 -13.97 -4.26 8.57
C TRP A 292 -13.44 -4.00 9.97
N ARG A 293 -12.26 -4.51 10.28
CA ARG A 293 -11.52 -4.09 11.47
C ARG A 293 -10.91 -2.72 11.18
N PHE A 294 -11.20 -1.75 12.04
CA PHE A 294 -10.72 -0.38 11.90
C PHE A 294 -9.89 0.04 13.12
N GLU A 295 -8.67 0.48 12.89
CA GLU A 295 -7.78 0.95 13.94
C GLU A 295 -7.12 2.28 13.57
N VAL A 296 -6.86 3.10 14.59
CA VAL A 296 -6.33 4.46 14.45
C VAL A 296 -4.96 4.54 15.11
N ALA A 297 -3.96 5.00 14.37
CA ALA A 297 -2.65 5.32 14.91
C ALA A 297 -2.67 6.74 15.51
N PRO A 298 -2.57 6.90 16.85
CA PRO A 298 -2.60 8.22 17.48
C PRO A 298 -1.35 9.02 17.12
N ASP A 299 -1.52 10.33 16.88
CA ASP A 299 -0.44 11.27 16.56
C ASP A 299 0.44 10.83 15.36
N VAL A 300 -0.18 10.26 14.32
CA VAL A 300 0.46 9.76 13.10
C VAL A 300 -0.19 10.38 11.87
N GLY A 301 0.60 10.61 10.82
CA GLY A 301 0.15 11.19 9.55
C GLY A 301 -0.34 10.14 8.55
N HIS A 302 -0.16 10.44 7.26
CA HIS A 302 -0.63 9.66 6.11
C HIS A 302 0.17 8.39 5.80
N VAL A 303 1.29 8.19 6.48
CA VAL A 303 2.24 7.10 6.18
C VAL A 303 2.63 6.32 7.45
N PRO A 304 1.65 5.69 8.17
CA PRO A 304 1.93 4.90 9.37
C PRO A 304 2.99 3.82 9.14
N GLN A 305 3.05 3.24 7.96
CA GLN A 305 4.05 2.24 7.56
C GLN A 305 5.48 2.77 7.55
N LEU A 306 5.67 4.09 7.52
CA LEU A 306 6.97 4.76 7.62
C LEU A 306 7.19 5.39 8.98
N GLU A 307 6.14 6.01 9.56
CA GLU A 307 6.23 6.83 10.77
C GLU A 307 6.18 5.98 12.06
N VAL A 308 5.41 4.89 12.05
CA VAL A 308 5.25 3.93 13.16
C VAL A 308 5.20 2.48 12.65
N PRO A 309 6.29 2.00 12.01
CA PRO A 309 6.30 0.70 11.32
C PRO A 309 6.04 -0.47 12.28
N ASP A 310 6.56 -0.43 13.51
CA ASP A 310 6.35 -1.50 14.50
C ASP A 310 4.88 -1.62 14.92
N TRP A 311 4.20 -0.48 15.16
CA TRP A 311 2.77 -0.47 15.44
C TRP A 311 1.99 -1.02 14.25
N THR A 312 2.33 -0.58 13.04
CA THR A 312 1.66 -1.01 11.81
C THR A 312 1.82 -2.52 11.59
N ALA A 313 3.05 -3.05 11.76
CA ALA A 313 3.32 -4.47 11.67
C ALA A 313 2.54 -5.27 12.73
N GLY A 314 2.58 -4.82 13.99
CA GLY A 314 1.85 -5.46 15.08
C GLY A 314 0.35 -5.56 14.81
N ARG A 315 -0.28 -4.49 14.27
CA ARG A 315 -1.71 -4.53 13.91
C ARG A 315 -2.01 -5.48 12.77
N ILE A 316 -1.14 -5.54 11.75
CA ILE A 316 -1.31 -6.46 10.61
C ILE A 316 -1.16 -7.91 11.10
N LEU A 317 -0.12 -8.24 11.86
CA LEU A 317 0.14 -9.60 12.34
C LEU A 317 -0.96 -10.09 13.31
N ASP A 318 -1.41 -9.23 14.22
CA ASP A 318 -2.51 -9.55 15.15
C ASP A 318 -3.81 -9.84 14.36
N TRP A 319 -4.16 -8.98 13.41
CA TRP A 319 -5.33 -9.17 12.57
C TRP A 319 -5.23 -10.43 11.69
N LEU A 320 -4.08 -10.73 11.12
CA LEU A 320 -3.87 -11.97 10.37
C LEU A 320 -4.13 -13.21 11.23
N ALA A 321 -3.68 -13.18 12.48
CA ALA A 321 -3.85 -14.30 13.42
C ALA A 321 -5.29 -14.49 13.91
N THR A 322 -6.09 -13.41 13.99
CA THR A 322 -7.43 -13.42 14.61
C THR A 322 -8.56 -13.40 13.60
N ASP A 323 -8.41 -12.66 12.49
CA ASP A 323 -9.53 -12.34 11.59
C ASP A 323 -9.42 -13.01 10.21
N VAL A 324 -8.23 -13.54 9.83
CA VAL A 324 -8.01 -14.15 8.52
C VAL A 324 -7.96 -15.67 8.62
N PRO A 325 -8.96 -16.40 8.09
CA PRO A 325 -9.02 -17.85 8.18
C PRO A 325 -7.77 -18.53 7.59
N GLY A 326 -7.25 -19.55 8.28
CA GLY A 326 -6.10 -20.34 7.84
C GLY A 326 -4.73 -19.71 8.13
N HIS A 327 -4.68 -18.56 8.84
CA HIS A 327 -3.45 -17.85 9.19
C HIS A 327 -3.23 -17.74 10.71
N GLY A 328 -4.03 -18.47 11.53
CA GLY A 328 -3.86 -18.54 12.98
C GLY A 328 -2.48 -19.05 13.36
N ARG A 329 -1.95 -18.59 14.51
CA ARG A 329 -0.67 -19.06 15.07
C ARG A 329 -0.67 -20.58 15.14
N THR A 330 0.24 -21.23 14.41
CA THR A 330 0.57 -22.64 14.61
C THR A 330 1.32 -22.76 15.94
N GLY A 331 0.58 -22.89 17.05
CA GLY A 331 1.18 -22.93 18.39
C GLY A 331 0.23 -23.35 19.50
N ASP A 332 -1.06 -23.26 19.29
CA ASP A 332 -2.05 -23.79 20.25
C ASP A 332 -2.48 -25.18 19.78
N THR A 333 -1.67 -26.19 20.13
CA THR A 333 -2.12 -27.58 20.18
C THR A 333 -3.38 -27.65 21.03
N GLU A 334 -4.45 -28.09 20.37
CA GLU A 334 -5.73 -28.46 20.97
C GLU A 334 -5.54 -29.19 22.29
N ASP A 335 -5.77 -28.50 23.40
CA ASP A 335 -6.22 -29.18 24.61
C ASP A 335 -7.73 -29.36 24.46
N LYS A 336 -8.11 -30.52 23.90
CA LYS A 336 -9.50 -30.97 23.84
C LYS A 336 -10.02 -31.14 25.25
N MET A 337 -10.48 -30.08 25.86
CA MET A 337 -11.40 -30.22 26.99
C MET A 337 -12.75 -30.72 26.49
N THR A 338 -12.94 -32.01 26.64
CA THR A 338 -14.24 -32.69 26.55
C THR A 338 -15.22 -31.91 27.43
N PRO A 339 -16.39 -31.49 26.96
CA PRO A 339 -17.36 -30.83 27.82
C PRO A 339 -17.89 -31.85 28.84
N THR A 340 -17.49 -31.69 30.11
CA THR A 340 -18.10 -32.39 31.24
C THR A 340 -19.57 -31.96 31.30
N GLN A 341 -20.48 -32.89 31.09
CA GLN A 341 -21.91 -32.68 31.25
C GLN A 341 -22.19 -32.29 32.72
N VAL A 342 -22.51 -31.03 32.95
CA VAL A 342 -23.06 -30.57 34.22
C VAL A 342 -24.55 -30.89 34.21
N THR A 343 -24.92 -31.92 34.98
CA THR A 343 -26.32 -32.28 35.27
C THR A 343 -26.94 -31.15 36.12
N PRO A 344 -28.08 -30.56 35.72
CA PRO A 344 -28.72 -29.53 36.54
C PRO A 344 -29.30 -30.14 37.82
N ALA A 345 -28.89 -29.57 38.95
CA ALA A 345 -29.46 -29.90 40.26
C ALA A 345 -30.95 -29.55 40.33
N ARG A 346 -31.75 -30.54 40.71
CA ARG A 346 -33.20 -30.43 41.00
C ARG A 346 -33.43 -29.42 42.10
N VAL A 347 -34.09 -28.34 41.84
CA VAL A 347 -34.61 -27.41 42.84
C VAL A 347 -35.91 -27.97 43.38
N THR A 348 -35.93 -28.33 44.65
CA THR A 348 -37.14 -28.70 45.43
C THR A 348 -37.88 -27.43 45.83
N PRO A 349 -39.19 -27.30 45.60
CA PRO A 349 -39.91 -26.10 46.08
C PRO A 349 -40.12 -26.13 47.59
N ALA A 350 -39.81 -25.02 48.25
CA ALA A 350 -40.08 -24.81 49.64
C ALA A 350 -41.58 -24.68 49.92
N GLN A 351 -42.06 -25.45 50.89
CA GLN A 351 -43.41 -25.43 51.41
C GLN A 351 -43.73 -24.07 52.08
N ALA A 352 -44.83 -23.50 51.70
CA ALA A 352 -45.42 -22.32 52.31
C ALA A 352 -46.04 -22.72 53.67
N THR A 353 -45.64 -22.04 54.75
CA THR A 353 -46.34 -22.07 56.04
C THR A 353 -47.56 -21.15 56.04
N PRO A 354 -48.66 -21.53 56.66
CA PRO A 354 -49.85 -20.68 56.75
C PRO A 354 -49.69 -19.62 57.84
N LYS A 355 -50.21 -18.45 57.59
CA LYS A 355 -50.42 -17.40 58.61
C LYS A 355 -51.70 -17.76 59.35
N GLU A 356 -51.60 -17.89 60.68
CA GLU A 356 -52.70 -17.73 61.60
C GLU A 356 -52.80 -16.28 62.00
N ASP A 357 -54.05 -15.83 62.07
CA ASP A 357 -54.73 -14.66 62.70
C ASP A 357 -54.07 -13.25 62.64
#